data_c4455a1baa50fad155aaea47bd997166
#
_entry.id   c4455a1baa50fad155aaea47bd997166
#
_cell.length_a   1.000
_cell.length_b   1.000
_cell.length_c   1.000
_cell.angle_alpha   90.00
_cell.angle_beta   90.00
_cell.angle_gamma   90.00
#
_symmetry.space_group_name_H-M   'P 1'
#
loop_
_entity.id
_entity.type
_entity.pdbx_description
1 polymer ?
#
loop_
_entity_poly.entity_id
_entity_poly.type
_entity_poly.pdbx_seq_one_letter_code
_entity_poly.pdbx_strand_id
1 'polypeptide(L)'
;MIEQQLFLGSLTEQEYRYWLDNVVVKNLSPGETLIAEDDFPDIYIVLRGQFAMRRGERSPGIVGLDEFLTGWMTDREWLADRSMALVYLDSGRFGQMLSIEPRRKYGFYESVTPMLAGRLYRDLCEVQEVPLALTRGFERGVRRFHELRQTFLR
;
A
#
# COMPACT_ATOMS: atom_id res chain seq x y z
N MET A 1 -4.44 8.59 3.26
CA MET A 1 -5.35 8.18 2.16
C MET A 1 -4.72 8.30 0.77
N ILE A 2 -3.90 9.30 0.54
CA ILE A 2 -3.25 9.50 -0.77
C ILE A 2 -2.45 8.27 -1.22
N GLU A 3 -1.77 7.60 -0.30
CA GLU A 3 -0.93 6.44 -0.62
C GLU A 3 -1.70 5.30 -1.27
N GLN A 4 -2.86 4.95 -0.73
CA GLN A 4 -3.70 3.89 -1.27
C GLN A 4 -4.14 4.23 -2.69
N GLN A 5 -4.53 5.47 -2.88
CA GLN A 5 -5.02 5.96 -4.16
C GLN A 5 -3.91 5.99 -5.22
N LEU A 6 -2.72 6.42 -4.86
CA LEU A 6 -1.57 6.42 -5.76
C LEU A 6 -1.14 5.00 -6.15
N PHE A 7 -1.11 4.10 -5.18
CA PHE A 7 -0.76 2.69 -5.44
C PHE A 7 -1.77 2.05 -6.40
N LEU A 8 -3.05 2.16 -6.09
CA LEU A 8 -4.10 1.56 -6.92
C LEU A 8 -4.15 2.18 -8.31
N GLY A 9 -3.89 3.48 -8.39
CA GLY A 9 -3.84 4.19 -9.67
C GLY A 9 -2.66 3.80 -10.55
N SER A 10 -1.58 3.25 -9.95
CA SER A 10 -0.40 2.82 -10.70
C SER A 10 -0.58 1.47 -11.40
N LEU A 11 -1.59 0.69 -11.00
CA LEU A 11 -1.85 -0.62 -11.58
C LEU A 11 -2.54 -0.48 -12.95
N THR A 12 -2.21 -1.37 -13.88
CA THR A 12 -3.01 -1.50 -15.11
C THR A 12 -4.39 -2.05 -14.78
N GLU A 13 -5.32 -1.99 -15.72
CA GLU A 13 -6.66 -2.54 -15.52
C GLU A 13 -6.60 -4.04 -15.21
N GLN A 14 -5.77 -4.78 -15.93
CA GLN A 14 -5.60 -6.22 -15.69
C GLN A 14 -4.99 -6.51 -14.33
N GLU A 15 -3.98 -5.75 -13.92
CA GLU A 15 -3.34 -5.88 -12.61
C GLU A 15 -4.31 -5.57 -11.49
N TYR A 16 -5.10 -4.52 -11.64
CA TYR A 16 -6.10 -4.16 -10.65
C TYR A 16 -7.17 -5.25 -10.52
N ARG A 17 -7.67 -5.79 -11.62
CA ARG A 17 -8.64 -6.88 -11.60
C ARG A 17 -8.08 -8.14 -10.97
N TYR A 18 -6.86 -8.50 -11.32
CA TYR A 18 -6.19 -9.63 -10.69
C TYR A 18 -6.08 -9.41 -9.19
N TRP A 19 -5.67 -8.21 -8.79
CA TRP A 19 -5.53 -7.83 -7.39
C TRP A 19 -6.87 -7.92 -6.67
N LEU A 20 -7.91 -7.34 -7.24
CA LEU A 20 -9.25 -7.33 -6.67
C LEU A 20 -9.81 -8.75 -6.48
N ASP A 21 -9.53 -9.65 -7.42
CA ASP A 21 -10.01 -11.04 -7.38
C ASP A 21 -9.23 -11.91 -6.39
N ASN A 22 -8.04 -11.51 -5.99
CA ASN A 22 -7.13 -12.33 -5.18
C ASN A 22 -6.82 -11.75 -3.79
N VAL A 23 -7.28 -10.56 -3.47
CA VAL A 23 -7.04 -9.98 -2.15
C VAL A 23 -7.84 -10.70 -1.07
N VAL A 24 -7.28 -10.70 0.12
CA VAL A 24 -7.88 -11.27 1.32
C VAL A 24 -8.15 -10.12 2.30
N VAL A 25 -9.32 -10.15 2.92
CA VAL A 25 -9.69 -9.19 3.96
C VAL A 25 -9.10 -9.64 5.29
N LYS A 26 -8.52 -8.72 6.01
CA LYS A 26 -8.03 -8.94 7.37
C LYS A 26 -8.60 -7.88 8.30
N ASN A 27 -9.20 -8.33 9.40
CA ASN A 27 -9.70 -7.45 10.44
C ASN A 27 -8.83 -7.60 11.68
N LEU A 28 -8.46 -6.48 12.29
CA LEU A 28 -7.66 -6.46 13.50
C LEU A 28 -8.42 -5.81 14.62
N SER A 29 -8.31 -6.39 15.79
CA SER A 29 -8.75 -5.80 17.05
C SER A 29 -7.67 -4.85 17.59
N PRO A 30 -8.05 -3.86 18.44
CA PRO A 30 -7.04 -2.99 19.07
C PRO A 30 -5.96 -3.79 19.78
N GLY A 31 -4.70 -3.44 19.54
CA GLY A 31 -3.53 -4.12 20.13
C GLY A 31 -3.07 -5.37 19.41
N GLU A 32 -3.79 -5.82 18.39
CA GLU A 32 -3.40 -6.99 17.62
C GLU A 32 -2.25 -6.66 16.67
N THR A 33 -1.27 -7.57 16.59
CA THR A 33 -0.12 -7.42 15.70
C THR A 33 -0.45 -7.88 14.29
N LEU A 34 -0.21 -7.03 13.30
CA LEU A 34 -0.31 -7.41 11.89
C LEU A 34 0.97 -8.03 11.39
N ILE A 35 2.10 -7.38 11.65
CA ILE A 35 3.41 -7.78 11.17
C ILE A 35 4.38 -7.68 12.35
N ALA A 36 5.07 -8.76 12.65
CA ALA A 36 6.11 -8.74 13.66
C ALA A 36 7.41 -8.16 13.08
N GLU A 37 8.27 -7.63 13.96
CA GLU A 37 9.59 -7.18 13.58
C GLU A 37 10.37 -8.32 12.93
N ASP A 38 11.18 -8.00 11.93
CA ASP A 38 11.99 -8.95 11.14
C ASP A 38 11.19 -9.92 10.24
N ASP A 39 9.91 -9.70 10.06
CA ASP A 39 9.12 -10.41 9.07
C ASP A 39 9.24 -9.78 7.68
N PHE A 40 9.06 -10.60 6.65
CA PHE A 40 8.89 -10.13 5.28
C PHE A 40 7.38 -10.11 4.98
N PRO A 41 6.75 -8.91 4.99
CA PRO A 41 5.31 -8.82 4.94
C PRO A 41 4.75 -8.96 3.53
N ASP A 42 3.46 -9.26 3.47
CA ASP A 42 2.65 -9.03 2.27
C ASP A 42 2.33 -7.53 2.14
N ILE A 43 1.72 -7.15 1.04
CA ILE A 43 1.33 -5.76 0.79
C ILE A 43 -0.09 -5.55 1.32
N TYR A 44 -0.21 -4.75 2.36
CA TYR A 44 -1.48 -4.46 3.02
C TYR A 44 -1.96 -3.05 2.70
N ILE A 45 -3.22 -2.93 2.33
CA ILE A 45 -3.87 -1.63 2.14
C ILE A 45 -4.90 -1.44 3.26
N VAL A 46 -4.77 -0.34 3.98
CA VAL A 46 -5.68 0.02 5.06
C VAL A 46 -6.96 0.59 4.48
N LEU A 47 -8.09 -0.03 4.80
CA LEU A 47 -9.40 0.47 4.39
C LEU A 47 -10.04 1.31 5.50
N ARG A 48 -9.77 0.97 6.75
CA ARG A 48 -10.30 1.66 7.93
C ARG A 48 -9.40 1.43 9.13
N GLY A 49 -9.31 2.43 10.00
CA GLY A 49 -8.51 2.34 11.22
C GLY A 49 -7.10 2.86 11.03
N GLN A 50 -6.29 2.69 12.05
CA GLN A 50 -4.90 3.16 12.04
C GLN A 50 -4.03 2.29 12.95
N PHE A 51 -2.74 2.30 12.65
CA PHE A 51 -1.73 1.64 13.47
C PHE A 51 -1.36 2.51 14.68
N ALA A 52 -0.87 1.86 15.73
CA ALA A 52 -0.22 2.53 16.84
C ALA A 52 1.12 3.11 16.36
N MET A 53 1.29 4.41 16.49
CA MET A 53 2.44 5.14 15.99
C MET A 53 3.16 5.85 17.13
N ARG A 54 4.44 6.14 16.91
CA ARG A 54 5.18 7.02 17.82
C ARG A 54 4.64 8.44 17.67
N ARG A 55 4.85 9.23 18.73
CA ARG A 55 4.40 10.63 18.73
C ARG A 55 4.93 11.38 17.53
N GLY A 56 4.04 12.05 16.80
CA GLY A 56 4.36 12.83 15.61
C GLY A 56 4.41 12.05 14.31
N GLU A 57 4.36 10.71 14.36
CA GLU A 57 4.30 9.89 13.16
C GLU A 57 2.86 9.70 12.69
N ARG A 58 2.66 9.65 11.38
CA ARG A 58 1.36 9.33 10.79
C ARG A 58 1.27 7.84 10.50
N SER A 59 0.08 7.27 10.76
CA SER A 59 -0.20 5.90 10.37
C SER A 59 -0.26 5.81 8.84
N PRO A 60 0.53 4.92 8.22
CA PRO A 60 0.51 4.79 6.77
C PRO A 60 -0.77 4.11 6.27
N GLY A 61 -1.11 4.40 5.02
CA GLY A 61 -2.23 3.74 4.35
C GLY A 61 -1.86 2.42 3.69
N ILE A 62 -0.57 2.20 3.47
CA ILE A 62 -0.03 0.96 2.89
C ILE A 62 1.18 0.53 3.71
N VAL A 63 1.26 -0.75 4.03
CA VAL A 63 2.45 -1.34 4.65
C VAL A 63 2.89 -2.58 3.86
N GLY A 64 4.17 -2.85 3.87
CA GLY A 64 4.77 -3.98 3.15
C GLY A 64 5.28 -3.65 1.75
N LEU A 65 4.92 -2.50 1.20
CA LEU A 65 5.37 -2.10 -0.13
C LEU A 65 6.88 -1.79 -0.15
N ASP A 66 7.37 -1.12 0.88
CA ASP A 66 8.78 -0.77 1.02
C ASP A 66 9.64 -2.04 1.03
N GLU A 67 9.24 -3.02 1.82
CA GLU A 67 9.92 -4.31 1.93
C GLU A 67 9.85 -5.09 0.62
N PHE A 68 8.71 -5.04 -0.07
CA PHE A 68 8.57 -5.65 -1.38
C PHE A 68 9.55 -5.05 -2.39
N LEU A 69 9.71 -3.73 -2.39
CA LEU A 69 10.58 -3.03 -3.33
C LEU A 69 12.06 -3.21 -3.01
N THR A 70 12.43 -3.24 -1.74
CA THR A 70 13.82 -3.33 -1.29
C THR A 70 14.30 -4.76 -1.07
N GLY A 71 13.39 -5.68 -0.80
CA GLY A 71 13.73 -7.03 -0.37
C GLY A 71 14.17 -7.12 1.09
N TRP A 72 14.04 -6.03 1.85
CA TRP A 72 14.39 -6.00 3.27
C TRP A 72 13.24 -6.47 4.14
N MET A 73 13.57 -6.99 5.31
CA MET A 73 12.57 -7.32 6.32
C MET A 73 12.06 -6.06 6.98
N THR A 74 10.88 -6.16 7.59
CA THR A 74 10.32 -5.02 8.32
C THR A 74 11.18 -4.71 9.54
N ASP A 75 11.40 -3.42 9.80
CA ASP A 75 12.24 -2.93 10.89
C ASP A 75 11.44 -2.60 12.14
N ARG A 76 10.14 -2.81 12.11
CA ARG A 76 9.26 -2.52 13.25
C ARG A 76 8.05 -3.44 13.25
N GLU A 77 7.44 -3.56 14.43
CA GLU A 77 6.17 -4.23 14.62
C GLU A 77 5.02 -3.29 14.24
N TRP A 78 4.03 -3.80 13.53
CA TRP A 78 2.84 -3.05 13.17
C TRP A 78 1.65 -3.53 14.00
N LEU A 79 1.19 -2.68 14.92
CA LEU A 79 0.07 -2.95 15.83
C LEU A 79 -1.13 -2.11 15.48
N ALA A 80 -2.31 -2.68 15.61
CA ALA A 80 -3.55 -1.90 15.48
C ALA A 80 -3.76 -1.03 16.73
N ASP A 81 -3.95 0.26 16.52
CA ASP A 81 -4.34 1.20 17.59
C ASP A 81 -5.84 1.12 17.88
N ARG A 82 -6.61 0.90 16.80
CA ARG A 82 -8.06 0.75 16.83
C ARG A 82 -8.45 -0.48 16.03
N SER A 83 -9.74 -0.81 16.00
CA SER A 83 -10.23 -1.80 15.05
C SER A 83 -9.85 -1.39 13.64
N MET A 84 -9.25 -2.29 12.90
CA MET A 84 -8.79 -2.04 11.54
C MET A 84 -9.39 -3.04 10.58
N ALA A 85 -9.62 -2.58 9.36
CA ALA A 85 -9.92 -3.44 8.23
C ALA A 85 -8.89 -3.17 7.14
N LEU A 86 -8.26 -4.24 6.67
CA LEU A 86 -7.25 -4.19 5.63
C LEU A 86 -7.56 -5.22 4.56
N VAL A 87 -7.02 -4.99 3.37
CA VAL A 87 -6.96 -6.03 2.33
C VAL A 87 -5.51 -6.25 1.97
N TYR A 88 -5.16 -7.48 1.64
CA TYR A 88 -3.80 -7.77 1.25
C TYR A 88 -3.74 -8.76 0.09
N LEU A 89 -2.68 -8.67 -0.68
CA LEU A 89 -2.30 -9.64 -1.67
C LEU A 89 -0.97 -10.23 -1.26
N ASP A 90 -0.84 -11.53 -1.40
CA ASP A 90 0.41 -12.25 -1.19
C ASP A 90 1.52 -11.62 -2.04
N SER A 91 2.65 -11.27 -1.42
CA SER A 91 3.75 -10.59 -2.08
C SER A 91 4.37 -11.42 -3.20
N GLY A 92 4.40 -12.74 -3.05
CA GLY A 92 4.88 -13.66 -4.08
C GLY A 92 3.99 -13.62 -5.32
N ARG A 93 2.68 -13.63 -5.14
CA ARG A 93 1.72 -13.52 -6.25
C ARG A 93 1.82 -12.16 -6.94
N PHE A 94 1.97 -11.11 -6.17
CA PHE A 94 2.13 -9.77 -6.72
C PHE A 94 3.41 -9.67 -7.55
N GLY A 95 4.51 -10.20 -7.04
CA GLY A 95 5.76 -10.27 -7.77
C GLY A 95 5.67 -11.08 -9.07
N GLN A 96 4.97 -12.21 -9.04
CA GLN A 96 4.72 -13.02 -10.23
C GLN A 96 3.90 -12.25 -11.28
N MET A 97 2.85 -11.56 -10.84
CA MET A 97 2.02 -10.73 -11.72
C MET A 97 2.86 -9.67 -12.44
N LEU A 98 3.71 -8.96 -11.71
CA LEU A 98 4.58 -7.93 -12.28
C LEU A 98 5.67 -8.51 -13.19
N SER A 99 6.02 -9.78 -13.02
CA SER A 99 7.09 -10.44 -13.78
C SER A 99 6.65 -11.01 -15.11
N ILE A 100 5.36 -11.03 -15.40
CA ILE A 100 4.83 -11.49 -16.70
C ILE A 100 5.42 -10.67 -17.84
N GLU A 101 5.55 -9.35 -17.63
CA GLU A 101 6.19 -8.44 -18.57
C GLU A 101 7.33 -7.70 -17.89
N PRO A 102 8.61 -7.91 -18.27
CA PRO A 102 9.74 -7.24 -17.63
C PRO A 102 9.64 -5.72 -17.65
N ARG A 103 9.11 -5.15 -18.74
CA ARG A 103 8.90 -3.70 -18.85
C ARG A 103 7.88 -3.20 -17.84
N ARG A 104 6.89 -4.02 -17.52
CA ARG A 104 5.84 -3.64 -16.60
C ARG A 104 6.34 -3.59 -15.16
N LYS A 105 7.17 -4.55 -14.78
CA LYS A 105 7.81 -4.55 -13.46
C LYS A 105 8.63 -3.28 -13.25
N TYR A 106 9.43 -2.92 -14.23
CA TYR A 106 10.23 -1.69 -14.18
C TYR A 106 9.34 -0.44 -14.10
N GLY A 107 8.31 -0.37 -14.94
CA GLY A 107 7.37 0.75 -14.93
C GLY A 107 6.62 0.89 -13.62
N PHE A 108 6.27 -0.23 -12.98
CA PHE A 108 5.67 -0.21 -11.66
C PHE A 108 6.63 0.39 -10.62
N TYR A 109 7.87 -0.09 -10.57
CA TYR A 109 8.88 0.44 -9.66
C TYR A 109 9.12 1.93 -9.87
N GLU A 110 9.20 2.35 -11.11
CA GLU A 110 9.37 3.77 -11.46
C GLU A 110 8.19 4.61 -10.98
N SER A 111 6.97 4.09 -11.09
CA SER A 111 5.76 4.79 -10.68
C SER A 111 5.62 4.93 -9.17
N VAL A 112 6.01 3.92 -8.40
CA VAL A 112 5.81 3.92 -6.94
C VAL A 112 6.99 4.48 -6.15
N THR A 113 8.19 4.52 -6.74
CA THR A 113 9.38 5.07 -6.07
C THR A 113 9.19 6.51 -5.61
N PRO A 114 8.63 7.43 -6.41
CA PRO A 114 8.39 8.80 -5.93
C PRO A 114 7.40 8.86 -4.77
N MET A 115 6.45 7.94 -4.69
CA MET A 115 5.51 7.86 -3.58
C MET A 115 6.24 7.52 -2.28
N LEU A 116 7.20 6.58 -2.33
CA LEU A 116 8.00 6.21 -1.17
C LEU A 116 8.95 7.35 -0.78
N ALA A 117 9.57 8.00 -1.75
CA ALA A 117 10.40 9.18 -1.51
C ALA A 117 9.58 10.28 -0.83
N GLY A 118 8.34 10.49 -1.25
CA GLY A 118 7.41 11.42 -0.63
C GLY A 118 7.14 11.10 0.84
N ARG A 119 7.07 9.82 1.22
CA ARG A 119 6.96 9.41 2.63
C ARG A 119 8.16 9.85 3.45
N LEU A 120 9.37 9.62 2.93
CA LEU A 120 10.61 9.97 3.64
C LEU A 120 10.75 11.47 3.83
N TYR A 121 10.29 12.25 2.87
CA TYR A 121 10.42 13.72 2.90
C TYR A 121 9.19 14.43 3.44
N ARG A 122 8.10 13.73 3.69
CA ARG A 122 6.84 14.35 4.14
C ARG A 122 6.99 15.14 5.43
N ASP A 123 7.86 14.68 6.33
CA ASP A 123 8.15 15.37 7.59
C ASP A 123 9.14 16.53 7.42
N LEU A 124 9.79 16.64 6.26
CA LEU A 124 10.81 17.62 5.99
C LEU A 124 10.37 18.73 5.02
N CYS A 125 9.34 18.49 4.21
CA CYS A 125 8.90 19.42 3.18
C CYS A 125 7.38 19.52 3.14
N GLU A 126 6.86 20.74 3.25
CA GLU A 126 5.42 21.01 3.13
C GLU A 126 4.94 21.00 1.68
N VAL A 127 5.85 21.06 0.71
CA VAL A 127 5.49 21.13 -0.71
C VAL A 127 5.90 19.84 -1.40
N GLN A 128 4.95 19.19 -2.00
CA GLN A 128 5.14 17.95 -2.73
C GLN A 128 4.64 18.12 -4.15
N GLU A 129 5.57 18.13 -5.09
CA GLU A 129 5.19 17.97 -6.47
C GLU A 129 5.00 16.48 -6.75
N VAL A 130 3.75 16.08 -6.96
CA VAL A 130 3.43 14.72 -7.37
C VAL A 130 3.82 14.58 -8.86
N PRO A 131 4.64 13.57 -9.24
CA PRO A 131 4.97 13.35 -10.64
C PRO A 131 3.71 13.23 -11.51
N LEU A 132 3.78 13.76 -12.74
CA LEU A 132 2.64 13.78 -13.65
C LEU A 132 2.02 12.41 -13.88
N ALA A 133 2.84 11.36 -13.95
CA ALA A 133 2.36 9.98 -14.12
C ALA A 133 1.48 9.54 -12.95
N LEU A 134 1.85 9.89 -11.71
CA LEU A 134 1.04 9.61 -10.52
C LEU A 134 -0.23 10.44 -10.52
N THR A 135 -0.15 11.71 -10.94
CA THR A 135 -1.32 12.60 -11.05
C THR A 135 -2.36 12.02 -12.00
N ARG A 136 -1.94 11.51 -13.15
CA ARG A 136 -2.85 10.90 -14.13
C ARG A 136 -3.53 9.64 -13.60
N GLY A 137 -2.83 8.87 -12.78
CA GLY A 137 -3.40 7.68 -12.16
C GLY A 137 -4.25 7.97 -10.92
N PHE A 138 -4.17 9.17 -10.38
CA PHE A 138 -4.77 9.48 -9.08
C PHE A 138 -6.29 9.36 -9.08
N GLU A 139 -6.97 9.91 -10.08
CA GLU A 139 -8.43 9.80 -10.18
C GLU A 139 -8.88 8.36 -10.27
N ARG A 140 -8.17 7.56 -11.06
CA ARG A 140 -8.41 6.11 -11.15
C ARG A 140 -8.20 5.43 -9.81
N GLY A 141 -7.15 5.81 -9.09
CA GLY A 141 -6.86 5.31 -7.75
C GLY A 141 -7.94 5.68 -6.74
N VAL A 142 -8.48 6.87 -6.81
CA VAL A 142 -9.59 7.32 -5.96
C VAL A 142 -10.81 6.42 -6.16
N ARG A 143 -11.19 6.16 -7.40
CA ARG A 143 -12.33 5.30 -7.71
C ARG A 143 -12.10 3.87 -7.21
N ARG A 144 -10.91 3.35 -7.45
CA ARG A 144 -10.54 1.99 -7.04
C ARG A 144 -10.55 1.83 -5.53
N PHE A 145 -10.02 2.80 -4.80
CA PHE A 145 -10.03 2.77 -3.34
C PHE A 145 -11.46 2.80 -2.80
N HIS A 146 -12.30 3.64 -3.38
CA HIS A 146 -13.71 3.70 -3.02
C HIS A 146 -14.41 2.37 -3.27
N GLU A 147 -14.17 1.74 -4.42
CA GLU A 147 -14.69 0.41 -4.75
C GLU A 147 -14.26 -0.65 -3.74
N LEU A 148 -12.98 -0.66 -3.35
CA LEU A 148 -12.48 -1.59 -2.34
C LEU A 148 -13.19 -1.41 -1.00
N ARG A 149 -13.37 -0.17 -0.58
CA ARG A 149 -14.07 0.12 0.66
C ARG A 149 -15.52 -0.34 0.60
N GLN A 150 -16.21 -0.08 -0.49
CA GLN A 150 -17.59 -0.55 -0.66
C GLN A 150 -17.69 -2.07 -0.70
N THR A 151 -16.75 -2.73 -1.33
CA THR A 151 -16.74 -4.18 -1.48
C THR A 151 -16.43 -4.90 -0.18
N PHE A 152 -15.46 -4.42 0.59
CA PHE A 152 -14.88 -5.14 1.72
C PHE A 152 -15.21 -4.56 3.10
N LEU A 153 -15.76 -3.36 3.19
CA LEU A 153 -16.19 -2.74 4.45
C LEU A 153 -17.72 -2.80 4.61
N ARG A 154 -18.24 -3.96 4.67
CA ARG A 154 -19.68 -4.13 4.91
C ARG A 154 -19.98 -4.39 6.37
#